data_849933ca4d061b4b42f2ef7a422f109b
#
_entry.id   849933ca4d061b4b42f2ef7a422f109b
#
_cell.length_a   1.000
_cell.length_b   1.000
_cell.length_c   1.000
_cell.angle_alpha   90.00
_cell.angle_beta   90.00
_cell.angle_gamma   90.00
#
_symmetry.space_group_name_H-M   'P 1'
#
loop_
_entity.id
_entity.type
_entity.pdbx_description
1 polymer ?
#
loop_
_entity_poly.entity_id
_entity_poly.type
_entity_poly.pdbx_seq_one_letter_code
_entity_poly.pdbx_strand_id
1 'polypeptide(L)'
;MSNLGIKEIKVPSNLNLDKQQDTLIIKGDFGQVNYEIDSRFSLDLMENGSLKFYPKKNLVLSERKKIKALWGTQYSLLKNYIQGMSQGYKKTLELVGVGFRVSLIENDLVLKLGYSHEVHFNIPSDIVIQCPSPDKIVIFGICKQKVNEVVSLIQSLKKIDLYKGKGILLENTKLRLKEGKKK
;
A
#
# COMPACT_ATOMS: atom_id res chain seq x y z
N MET A 1 -21.66 -11.42 -5.82
CA MET A 1 -21.20 -10.84 -4.54
C MET A 1 -19.96 -11.59 -4.10
N SER A 2 -18.94 -10.89 -3.58
CA SER A 2 -17.66 -11.50 -3.18
C SER A 2 -17.81 -12.40 -1.96
N ASN A 3 -17.33 -13.65 -2.04
CA ASN A 3 -17.25 -14.59 -0.92
C ASN A 3 -15.87 -14.54 -0.23
N LEU A 4 -15.14 -13.43 -0.39
CA LEU A 4 -13.79 -13.27 0.16
C LEU A 4 -13.75 -13.39 1.69
N GLY A 5 -14.75 -12.85 2.37
CA GLY A 5 -14.80 -12.88 3.84
C GLY A 5 -15.01 -14.27 4.47
N ILE A 6 -15.45 -15.25 3.68
CA ILE A 6 -15.63 -16.64 4.16
C ILE A 6 -14.27 -17.35 4.32
N LYS A 7 -13.25 -16.89 3.58
CA LYS A 7 -11.94 -17.50 3.60
C LYS A 7 -11.20 -17.18 4.90
N GLU A 8 -10.49 -18.14 5.43
CA GLU A 8 -9.58 -17.96 6.54
C GLU A 8 -8.33 -17.20 6.10
N ILE A 9 -7.82 -16.34 6.98
CA ILE A 9 -6.57 -15.63 6.76
C ILE A 9 -5.48 -16.45 7.44
N LYS A 10 -4.56 -16.97 6.65
CA LYS A 10 -3.36 -17.63 7.19
C LYS A 10 -2.43 -16.57 7.77
N VAL A 11 -2.03 -16.75 9.01
CA VAL A 11 -1.09 -15.89 9.70
C VAL A 11 0.30 -16.50 9.56
N PRO A 12 1.29 -15.78 9.02
CA PRO A 12 2.67 -16.23 8.98
C PRO A 12 3.23 -16.43 10.41
N SER A 13 4.15 -17.38 10.58
CA SER A 13 4.74 -17.74 11.88
C SER A 13 5.59 -16.62 12.51
N ASN A 14 6.01 -15.62 11.73
CA ASN A 14 6.78 -14.47 12.21
C ASN A 14 5.90 -13.36 12.82
N LEU A 15 4.59 -13.58 12.95
CA LEU A 15 3.67 -12.61 13.53
C LEU A 15 3.06 -13.13 14.81
N ASN A 16 3.04 -12.28 15.83
CA ASN A 16 2.30 -12.49 17.06
C ASN A 16 1.01 -11.65 17.06
N LEU A 17 -0.11 -12.31 17.35
CA LEU A 17 -1.42 -11.69 17.36
C LEU A 17 -1.99 -11.73 18.75
N ASP A 18 -2.28 -10.56 19.32
CA ASP A 18 -2.93 -10.43 20.61
C ASP A 18 -4.30 -9.75 20.42
N LYS A 19 -5.38 -10.42 20.80
CA LYS A 19 -6.71 -9.86 20.76
C LYS A 19 -7.06 -9.25 22.12
N GLN A 20 -7.32 -7.95 22.14
CA GLN A 20 -7.81 -7.22 23.31
C GLN A 20 -9.19 -6.64 23.01
N GLN A 21 -10.24 -7.24 23.54
CA GLN A 21 -11.63 -6.83 23.31
C GLN A 21 -11.96 -6.55 21.83
N ASP A 22 -12.03 -5.26 21.43
CA ASP A 22 -12.34 -4.82 20.07
C ASP A 22 -11.08 -4.39 19.25
N THR A 23 -9.87 -4.62 19.78
CA THR A 23 -8.61 -4.33 19.07
C THR A 23 -7.81 -5.59 18.86
N LEU A 24 -7.26 -5.74 17.66
CA LEU A 24 -6.27 -6.76 17.33
C LEU A 24 -4.89 -6.10 17.24
N ILE A 25 -4.00 -6.49 18.13
CA ILE A 25 -2.61 -6.04 18.13
C ILE A 25 -1.81 -7.03 17.28
N ILE A 26 -1.23 -6.53 16.19
CA ILE A 26 -0.39 -7.31 15.28
C ILE A 26 1.05 -6.88 15.53
N LYS A 27 1.88 -7.79 16.05
CA LYS A 27 3.32 -7.58 16.26
C LYS A 27 4.10 -8.41 15.27
N GLY A 28 5.06 -7.82 14.61
CA GLY A 28 5.92 -8.48 13.63
C GLY A 28 7.29 -7.83 13.54
N ASP A 29 8.09 -8.27 12.58
CA ASP A 29 9.48 -7.82 12.40
C ASP A 29 9.61 -6.33 12.15
N PHE A 30 8.57 -5.70 11.58
CA PHE A 30 8.55 -4.28 11.23
C PHE A 30 7.89 -3.38 12.29
N GLY A 31 7.52 -3.91 13.45
CA GLY A 31 6.93 -3.15 14.54
C GLY A 31 5.60 -3.69 15.04
N GLN A 32 4.71 -2.79 15.46
CA GLN A 32 3.39 -3.12 16.01
C GLN A 32 2.33 -2.23 15.35
N VAL A 33 1.20 -2.83 15.00
CA VAL A 33 0.00 -2.13 14.50
C VAL A 33 -1.21 -2.55 15.29
N ASN A 34 -2.01 -1.57 15.70
CA ASN A 34 -3.29 -1.79 16.37
C ASN A 34 -4.40 -1.68 15.32
N TYR A 35 -5.13 -2.78 15.11
CA TYR A 35 -6.27 -2.83 14.21
C TYR A 35 -7.57 -2.83 15.01
N GLU A 36 -8.38 -1.79 14.85
CA GLU A 36 -9.69 -1.69 15.48
C GLU A 36 -10.71 -2.56 14.74
N ILE A 37 -11.34 -3.47 15.47
CA ILE A 37 -12.38 -4.35 14.96
C ILE A 37 -13.71 -3.62 15.09
N ASP A 38 -14.40 -3.40 13.96
CA ASP A 38 -15.73 -2.81 13.96
C ASP A 38 -16.69 -3.67 14.81
N SER A 39 -17.47 -3.05 15.68
CA SER A 39 -18.38 -3.70 16.64
C SER A 39 -19.36 -4.70 16.01
N ARG A 40 -19.61 -4.59 14.71
CA ARG A 40 -20.48 -5.47 13.91
C ARG A 40 -19.84 -6.81 13.57
N PHE A 41 -18.54 -6.95 13.73
CA PHE A 41 -17.78 -8.13 13.37
C PHE A 41 -17.15 -8.81 14.58
N SER A 42 -16.84 -10.08 14.42
CA SER A 42 -16.07 -10.88 15.37
C SER A 42 -14.90 -11.52 14.68
N LEU A 43 -13.83 -11.71 15.43
CA LEU A 43 -12.60 -12.31 14.97
C LEU A 43 -12.24 -13.44 15.93
N ASP A 44 -12.00 -14.63 15.38
CA ASP A 44 -11.53 -15.79 16.14
C ASP A 44 -10.16 -16.23 15.66
N LEU A 45 -9.29 -16.48 16.62
CA LEU A 45 -7.99 -17.10 16.41
C LEU A 45 -8.18 -18.61 16.47
N MET A 46 -7.84 -19.31 15.39
CA MET A 46 -7.89 -20.75 15.33
C MET A 46 -6.55 -21.36 15.81
N GLU A 47 -6.59 -22.55 16.40
CA GLU A 47 -5.40 -23.30 16.84
C GLU A 47 -4.39 -23.56 15.71
N ASN A 48 -4.86 -23.61 14.47
CA ASN A 48 -4.05 -23.78 13.26
C ASN A 48 -3.30 -22.50 12.83
N GLY A 49 -3.27 -21.44 13.64
CA GLY A 49 -2.64 -20.17 13.27
C GLY A 49 -3.35 -19.45 12.15
N SER A 50 -4.66 -19.70 11.95
CA SER A 50 -5.50 -18.95 11.00
C SER A 50 -6.48 -18.04 11.74
N LEU A 51 -6.82 -16.92 11.09
CA LEU A 51 -7.82 -15.97 11.55
C LEU A 51 -9.12 -16.17 10.79
N LYS A 52 -10.22 -16.26 11.53
CA LYS A 52 -11.56 -16.25 10.96
C LYS A 52 -12.28 -14.98 11.33
N PHE A 53 -12.69 -14.23 10.31
CA PHE A 53 -13.36 -12.94 10.46
C PHE A 53 -14.80 -13.04 9.95
N TYR A 54 -15.80 -12.77 10.80
CA TYR A 54 -17.20 -12.94 10.45
C TYR A 54 -18.11 -11.91 11.11
N PRO A 55 -19.29 -11.64 10.51
CA PRO A 55 -20.27 -10.72 11.10
C PRO A 55 -20.97 -11.36 12.29
N LYS A 56 -21.26 -10.58 13.34
CA LYS A 56 -22.03 -11.02 14.51
C LYS A 56 -23.45 -11.40 14.09
N LYS A 57 -24.06 -12.38 14.78
CA LYS A 57 -25.39 -12.94 14.42
C LYS A 57 -26.57 -11.98 14.66
N ASN A 58 -26.42 -10.99 15.53
CA ASN A 58 -27.52 -10.10 15.98
C ASN A 58 -27.74 -8.87 15.07
N LEU A 59 -27.50 -9.00 13.74
CA LEU A 59 -27.62 -7.88 12.83
C LEU A 59 -28.99 -7.82 12.16
N VAL A 60 -29.55 -6.60 12.06
CA VAL A 60 -30.86 -6.34 11.47
C VAL A 60 -30.90 -6.76 10.00
N LEU A 61 -32.01 -7.40 9.58
CA LEU A 61 -32.21 -7.93 8.22
C LEU A 61 -32.01 -6.89 7.11
N SER A 62 -32.44 -5.64 7.36
CA SER A 62 -32.30 -4.52 6.42
C SER A 62 -30.86 -4.13 6.10
N GLU A 63 -29.91 -4.41 7.00
CA GLU A 63 -28.51 -4.04 6.85
C GLU A 63 -27.64 -5.14 6.24
N ARG A 64 -28.17 -6.34 6.02
CA ARG A 64 -27.37 -7.50 5.53
C ARG A 64 -26.57 -7.23 4.27
N LYS A 65 -27.09 -6.43 3.32
CA LYS A 65 -26.36 -6.09 2.08
C LYS A 65 -25.16 -5.18 2.36
N LYS A 66 -25.34 -4.17 3.22
CA LYS A 66 -24.29 -3.25 3.65
C LYS A 66 -23.21 -3.98 4.45
N ILE A 67 -23.61 -4.86 5.35
CA ILE A 67 -22.69 -5.65 6.18
C ILE A 67 -21.84 -6.60 5.36
N LYS A 68 -22.40 -7.26 4.32
CA LYS A 68 -21.63 -8.10 3.40
C LYS A 68 -20.56 -7.31 2.63
N ALA A 69 -20.87 -6.08 2.21
CA ALA A 69 -19.90 -5.22 1.55
C ALA A 69 -18.77 -4.81 2.51
N LEU A 70 -19.13 -4.36 3.73
CA LEU A 70 -18.16 -3.99 4.75
C LEU A 70 -17.31 -5.18 5.20
N TRP A 71 -17.89 -6.37 5.29
CA TRP A 71 -17.17 -7.59 5.63
C TRP A 71 -16.01 -7.88 4.67
N GLY A 72 -16.27 -7.79 3.36
CA GLY A 72 -15.23 -7.96 2.35
C GLY A 72 -14.12 -6.91 2.44
N THR A 73 -14.51 -5.65 2.71
CA THR A 73 -13.55 -4.54 2.88
C THR A 73 -12.67 -4.74 4.11
N GLN A 74 -13.28 -5.02 5.26
CA GLN A 74 -12.54 -5.24 6.52
C GLN A 74 -11.63 -6.47 6.44
N TYR A 75 -12.11 -7.56 5.84
CA TYR A 75 -11.30 -8.73 5.57
C TYR A 75 -10.05 -8.39 4.73
N SER A 76 -10.24 -7.62 3.66
CA SER A 76 -9.14 -7.22 2.76
C SER A 76 -8.14 -6.30 3.46
N LEU A 77 -8.62 -5.37 4.29
CA LEU A 77 -7.77 -4.49 5.10
C LEU A 77 -6.95 -5.29 6.10
N LEU A 78 -7.59 -6.17 6.86
CA LEU A 78 -6.90 -7.03 7.82
C LEU A 78 -5.83 -7.90 7.16
N LYS A 79 -6.17 -8.52 6.01
CA LYS A 79 -5.20 -9.28 5.22
C LYS A 79 -4.01 -8.42 4.76
N ASN A 80 -4.26 -7.19 4.33
CA ASN A 80 -3.19 -6.27 3.93
C ASN A 80 -2.30 -5.90 5.12
N TYR A 81 -2.86 -5.68 6.32
CA TYR A 81 -2.05 -5.41 7.51
C TYR A 81 -1.18 -6.60 7.89
N ILE A 82 -1.73 -7.82 7.90
CA ILE A 82 -0.97 -9.05 8.19
C ILE A 82 0.17 -9.22 7.17
N GLN A 83 -0.10 -9.05 5.88
CA GLN A 83 0.94 -9.14 4.85
C GLN A 83 2.00 -8.04 4.99
N GLY A 84 1.57 -6.80 5.30
CA GLY A 84 2.48 -5.68 5.49
C GLY A 84 3.40 -5.85 6.69
N MET A 85 2.89 -6.40 7.80
CA MET A 85 3.68 -6.69 9.00
C MET A 85 4.64 -7.86 8.81
N SER A 86 4.32 -8.80 7.92
CA SER A 86 5.15 -9.98 7.65
C SER A 86 6.27 -9.70 6.62
N GLN A 87 5.96 -9.01 5.51
CA GLN A 87 6.88 -8.86 4.38
C GLN A 87 7.15 -7.40 4.03
N GLY A 88 6.32 -6.47 4.53
CA GLY A 88 6.30 -5.09 4.06
C GLY A 88 5.74 -4.95 2.64
N TYR A 89 5.58 -3.70 2.22
CA TYR A 89 5.23 -3.36 0.84
C TYR A 89 6.35 -2.57 0.21
N LYS A 90 6.86 -3.06 -0.91
CA LYS A 90 7.92 -2.43 -1.69
C LYS A 90 7.37 -2.01 -3.05
N LYS A 91 7.64 -0.78 -3.45
CA LYS A 91 7.37 -0.25 -4.79
C LYS A 91 8.59 0.48 -5.31
N THR A 92 8.89 0.25 -6.58
CA THR A 92 10.01 0.92 -7.26
C THR A 92 9.47 1.84 -8.32
N LEU A 93 9.93 3.08 -8.35
CA LEU A 93 9.67 4.06 -9.38
C LEU A 93 10.93 4.28 -10.22
N GLU A 94 10.75 4.45 -11.51
CA GLU A 94 11.81 4.75 -12.48
C GLU A 94 11.58 6.14 -13.09
N LEU A 95 12.62 6.94 -13.10
CA LEU A 95 12.64 8.25 -13.74
C LEU A 95 13.14 8.11 -15.19
N VAL A 96 12.27 8.34 -16.15
CA VAL A 96 12.60 8.24 -17.57
C VAL A 96 12.63 9.62 -18.18
N GLY A 97 13.82 10.09 -18.54
CA GLY A 97 14.01 11.40 -19.19
C GLY A 97 15.46 11.87 -19.12
N VAL A 98 15.90 12.58 -20.15
CA VAL A 98 17.26 13.15 -20.18
C VAL A 98 17.39 14.21 -19.09
N GLY A 99 18.39 14.04 -18.21
CA GLY A 99 18.65 14.95 -17.11
C GLY A 99 17.74 14.76 -15.88
N PHE A 100 16.84 13.78 -15.88
CA PHE A 100 16.08 13.44 -14.68
C PHE A 100 17.01 12.77 -13.67
N ARG A 101 16.95 13.26 -12.44
CA ARG A 101 17.76 12.71 -11.34
C ARG A 101 16.98 12.81 -10.05
N VAL A 102 17.28 11.90 -9.14
CA VAL A 102 16.77 11.90 -7.76
C VAL A 102 17.95 11.83 -6.80
N SER A 103 17.83 12.54 -5.69
CA SER A 103 18.75 12.44 -4.55
C SER A 103 17.93 12.51 -3.27
N LEU A 104 18.42 11.81 -2.23
CA LEU A 104 17.85 11.84 -0.90
C LEU A 104 18.75 12.74 -0.04
N ILE A 105 18.19 13.77 0.55
CA ILE A 105 18.87 14.69 1.48
C ILE A 105 18.11 14.64 2.79
N GLU A 106 18.70 14.01 3.80
CA GLU A 106 18.08 13.78 5.11
C GLU A 106 16.70 13.11 4.97
N ASN A 107 15.63 13.86 5.16
CA ASN A 107 14.23 13.38 5.07
C ASN A 107 13.47 13.94 3.86
N ASP A 108 14.17 14.63 2.96
CA ASP A 108 13.59 15.19 1.74
C ASP A 108 14.11 14.48 0.49
N LEU A 109 13.17 14.12 -0.38
CA LEU A 109 13.46 13.60 -1.70
C LEU A 109 13.54 14.78 -2.67
N VAL A 110 14.74 15.04 -3.20
CA VAL A 110 15.00 16.11 -4.17
C VAL A 110 14.99 15.54 -5.58
N LEU A 111 14.10 16.05 -6.43
CA LEU A 111 13.89 15.56 -7.78
C LEU A 111 14.18 16.65 -8.83
N LYS A 112 15.06 16.32 -9.77
CA LYS A 112 15.29 17.11 -11.01
C LYS A 112 14.48 16.49 -12.13
N LEU A 113 13.37 17.14 -12.52
CA LEU A 113 12.38 16.59 -13.46
C LEU A 113 12.26 17.43 -14.74
N GLY A 114 13.34 18.18 -15.10
CA GLY A 114 13.34 19.07 -16.25
C GLY A 114 12.52 20.34 -16.06
N TYR A 115 12.28 20.73 -14.83
CA TYR A 115 11.78 22.07 -14.45
C TYR A 115 12.95 23.02 -14.20
N SER A 116 12.69 24.33 -14.17
CA SER A 116 13.69 25.36 -13.86
C SER A 116 14.16 25.34 -12.42
N HIS A 117 13.42 24.68 -11.52
CA HIS A 117 13.73 24.52 -10.11
C HIS A 117 13.69 23.03 -9.72
N GLU A 118 14.33 22.69 -8.62
CA GLU A 118 14.27 21.36 -8.03
C GLU A 118 12.96 21.19 -7.27
N VAL A 119 12.38 20.00 -7.34
CA VAL A 119 11.13 19.67 -6.64
C VAL A 119 11.49 18.92 -5.36
N HIS A 120 11.10 19.46 -4.22
CA HIS A 120 11.29 18.86 -2.91
C HIS A 120 10.02 18.11 -2.50
N PHE A 121 10.19 16.87 -2.04
CA PHE A 121 9.11 16.04 -1.52
C PHE A 121 9.48 15.55 -0.12
N ASN A 122 8.73 16.02 0.89
CA ASN A 122 8.93 15.60 2.28
C ASN A 122 8.43 14.17 2.47
N ILE A 123 9.26 13.31 3.06
CA ILE A 123 8.98 11.89 3.26
C ILE A 123 8.19 11.71 4.55
N PRO A 124 6.99 11.08 4.51
CA PRO A 124 6.26 10.74 5.73
C PRO A 124 7.05 9.79 6.63
N SER A 125 6.95 9.97 7.95
CA SER A 125 7.69 9.18 8.97
C SER A 125 7.47 7.66 8.88
N ASP A 126 6.32 7.23 8.34
CA ASP A 126 5.92 5.82 8.25
C ASP A 126 6.45 5.11 6.99
N ILE A 127 7.19 5.85 6.14
CA ILE A 127 7.68 5.36 4.85
C ILE A 127 9.19 5.51 4.79
N VAL A 128 9.85 4.48 4.31
CA VAL A 128 11.29 4.50 4.03
C VAL A 128 11.49 4.61 2.52
N ILE A 129 12.26 5.61 2.10
CA ILE A 129 12.62 5.80 0.70
C ILE A 129 14.14 5.57 0.55
N GLN A 130 14.52 4.85 -0.48
CA GLN A 130 15.90 4.61 -0.86
C GLN A 130 16.10 4.93 -2.34
N CYS A 131 17.22 5.52 -2.68
CA CYS A 131 17.60 5.84 -4.05
C CYS A 131 18.85 5.03 -4.41
N PRO A 132 18.70 3.78 -4.87
CA PRO A 132 19.84 2.92 -5.22
C PRO A 132 20.62 3.44 -6.44
N SER A 133 19.95 4.18 -7.31
CA SER A 133 20.54 4.86 -8.47
C SER A 133 19.85 6.23 -8.67
N PRO A 134 20.48 7.16 -9.41
CA PRO A 134 19.91 8.49 -9.63
C PRO A 134 18.61 8.51 -10.44
N ASP A 135 18.21 7.39 -11.01
CA ASP A 135 17.02 7.19 -11.83
C ASP A 135 15.97 6.30 -11.18
N LYS A 136 16.27 5.69 -9.99
CA LYS A 136 15.37 4.76 -9.32
C LYS A 136 15.07 5.17 -7.88
N ILE A 137 13.79 5.10 -7.52
CA ILE A 137 13.28 5.35 -6.17
C ILE A 137 12.63 4.08 -5.67
N VAL A 138 13.09 3.55 -4.56
CA VAL A 138 12.49 2.41 -3.86
C VAL A 138 11.75 2.92 -2.65
N ILE A 139 10.45 2.63 -2.58
CA ILE A 139 9.55 3.05 -1.50
C ILE A 139 9.15 1.80 -0.74
N PHE A 140 9.39 1.80 0.56
CA PHE A 140 9.07 0.70 1.45
C PHE A 140 8.21 1.19 2.63
N GLY A 141 7.23 0.38 3.06
CA GLY A 141 6.40 0.67 4.22
C GLY A 141 5.51 -0.49 4.62
N ILE A 142 4.97 -0.41 5.81
CA ILE A 142 4.10 -1.45 6.39
C ILE A 142 2.68 -1.33 5.82
N CYS A 143 2.18 -0.10 5.68
CA CYS A 143 0.81 0.15 5.25
C CYS A 143 0.73 0.28 3.73
N LYS A 144 0.03 -0.66 3.07
CA LYS A 144 -0.17 -0.65 1.61
C LYS A 144 -0.80 0.65 1.09
N GLN A 145 -1.73 1.22 1.85
CA GLN A 145 -2.42 2.46 1.46
C GLN A 145 -1.43 3.63 1.43
N LYS A 146 -0.66 3.84 2.52
CA LYS A 146 0.33 4.91 2.61
C LYS A 146 1.43 4.77 1.55
N VAL A 147 1.93 3.54 1.31
CA VAL A 147 2.92 3.30 0.23
C VAL A 147 2.37 3.70 -1.13
N ASN A 148 1.15 3.28 -1.47
CA ASN A 148 0.54 3.62 -2.76
C ASN A 148 0.19 5.11 -2.86
N GLU A 149 -0.19 5.76 -1.78
CA GLU A 149 -0.43 7.21 -1.71
C GLU A 149 0.85 7.98 -2.05
N VAL A 150 1.95 7.68 -1.37
CA VAL A 150 3.26 8.30 -1.65
C VAL A 150 3.71 8.03 -3.09
N VAL A 151 3.56 6.81 -3.59
CA VAL A 151 3.83 6.47 -5.01
C VAL A 151 3.03 7.38 -5.95
N SER A 152 1.73 7.53 -5.70
CA SER A 152 0.85 8.36 -6.54
C SER A 152 1.21 9.85 -6.47
N LEU A 153 1.57 10.35 -5.28
CA LEU A 153 2.02 11.73 -5.11
C LEU A 153 3.30 12.00 -5.89
N ILE A 154 4.31 11.13 -5.78
CA ILE A 154 5.57 11.28 -6.53
C ILE A 154 5.31 11.20 -8.04
N GLN A 155 4.48 10.26 -8.50
CA GLN A 155 4.13 10.17 -9.92
C GLN A 155 3.38 11.42 -10.43
N SER A 156 2.60 12.09 -9.59
CA SER A 156 1.89 13.31 -9.94
C SER A 156 2.81 14.51 -10.20
N LEU A 157 4.03 14.52 -9.61
CA LEU A 157 5.02 15.57 -9.80
C LEU A 157 5.48 15.68 -11.27
N LYS A 158 5.56 14.54 -11.97
CA LYS A 158 5.83 14.50 -13.41
C LYS A 158 5.05 13.37 -14.06
N LYS A 159 3.88 13.72 -14.60
CA LYS A 159 3.05 12.77 -15.34
C LYS A 159 3.78 12.26 -16.58
N ILE A 160 3.47 11.02 -16.96
CA ILE A 160 4.08 10.36 -18.11
C ILE A 160 3.58 11.02 -19.40
N ASP A 161 4.51 11.39 -20.26
CA ASP A 161 4.22 11.79 -21.63
C ASP A 161 4.03 10.54 -22.49
N LEU A 162 2.83 10.33 -22.99
CA LEU A 162 2.49 9.15 -23.80
C LEU A 162 3.12 9.15 -25.20
N TYR A 163 3.64 10.28 -25.67
CA TYR A 163 4.30 10.38 -26.97
C TYR A 163 5.81 10.11 -26.88
N LYS A 164 6.46 10.66 -25.84
CA LYS A 164 7.90 10.55 -25.64
C LYS A 164 8.30 9.51 -24.60
N GLY A 165 7.35 9.01 -23.81
CA GLY A 165 7.59 8.07 -22.72
C GLY A 165 8.34 8.66 -21.52
N LYS A 166 8.52 9.99 -21.46
CA LYS A 166 9.23 10.67 -20.35
C LYS A 166 8.29 10.87 -19.16
N GLY A 167 8.81 10.68 -17.96
CA GLY A 167 8.05 10.87 -16.72
C GLY A 167 8.51 9.91 -15.62
N ILE A 168 7.71 9.83 -14.56
CA ILE A 168 7.94 8.90 -13.45
C ILE A 168 7.04 7.69 -13.62
N LEU A 169 7.64 6.53 -13.77
CA LEU A 169 6.99 5.25 -14.04
C LEU A 169 7.08 4.32 -12.82
N LEU A 170 6.08 3.47 -12.67
CA LEU A 170 6.22 2.32 -11.80
C LEU A 170 7.03 1.25 -12.54
N GLU A 171 8.00 0.64 -11.89
CA GLU A 171 8.80 -0.47 -12.42
C GLU A 171 7.91 -1.53 -13.05
N ASN A 172 8.33 -2.10 -14.17
CA ASN A 172 7.59 -3.08 -14.95
C ASN A 172 6.29 -2.58 -15.61
N THR A 173 6.02 -1.26 -15.64
CA THR A 173 4.87 -0.73 -16.37
C THR A 173 5.17 -0.68 -17.86
N LYS A 174 4.44 -1.46 -18.65
CA LYS A 174 4.53 -1.39 -20.12
C LYS A 174 3.73 -0.18 -20.62
N LEU A 175 4.43 0.81 -21.17
CA LEU A 175 3.80 1.96 -21.80
C LEU A 175 3.43 1.63 -23.25
N ARG A 176 2.18 1.93 -23.63
CA ARG A 176 1.77 1.99 -25.03
C ARG A 176 1.95 3.42 -25.54
N LEU A 177 3.05 3.69 -26.21
CA LEU A 177 3.33 4.99 -26.80
C LEU A 177 2.36 5.27 -27.95
N LYS A 178 1.93 6.53 -28.04
CA LYS A 178 1.11 7.02 -29.15
C LYS A 178 2.01 7.58 -30.23
N GLU A 179 1.69 7.33 -31.50
CA GLU A 179 2.36 7.95 -32.62
C GLU A 179 1.79 9.37 -32.83
N GLY A 180 2.67 10.35 -33.04
CA GLY A 180 2.28 11.68 -33.46
C GLY A 180 1.65 11.64 -34.88
N LYS A 181 0.88 12.66 -35.24
CA LYS A 181 0.40 12.79 -36.62
C LYS A 181 1.62 12.88 -37.54
N LYS A 182 1.71 11.95 -38.49
CA LYS A 182 2.61 12.08 -39.64
C LYS A 182 2.10 13.26 -40.48
N LYS A 183 2.97 14.24 -40.73
CA LYS A 183 2.72 15.29 -41.72
C LYS A 183 2.77 14.68 -43.10
#